data_4b6b76638eefc48f776dff5f1c7bec59
#
_entry.id   4b6b76638eefc48f776dff5f1c7bec59
#
_cell.length_a   1.000
_cell.length_b   1.000
_cell.length_c   1.000
_cell.angle_alpha   90.00
_cell.angle_beta   90.00
_cell.angle_gamma   90.00
#
_symmetry.space_group_name_H-M   'P 1'
#
loop_
_entity.id
_entity.type
_entity.pdbx_description
1 polymer ?
#
loop_
_entity_poly.entity_id
_entity_poly.type
_entity_poly.pdbx_seq_one_letter_code
_entity_poly.pdbx_strand_id
1 'polypeptide(L)'
;MKKLVLPIIAVAALMLSSCFSSSGMYSSKYEVTLSSVESPANAKQQFGETKVVSFTEDGQSKYSYEDDYIKIIWYVSRTEFHFNLTNKTTHSIKLNWDDFSYVSTTGQVGRVMHTGVKFIDRNNSQPATMIPRGATISDILVPTDNIFYSQYGGWQQNNLVRGENVIGKTMVVLMPIMIENVQNDYTFTFMVNPKQN
;
A
#
# COMPACT_ATOMS: atom_id res chain seq x y z
N MET A 1 -2.03 80.05 -16.65
CA MET A 1 -1.29 79.16 -15.76
C MET A 1 -2.22 78.02 -15.33
N LYS A 2 -2.14 76.86 -15.99
CA LYS A 2 -2.96 75.67 -15.68
C LYS A 2 -2.10 74.71 -14.84
N LYS A 3 -2.50 74.53 -13.58
CA LYS A 3 -1.85 73.53 -12.72
C LYS A 3 -2.36 72.12 -13.09
N LEU A 4 -1.43 71.30 -13.53
CA LEU A 4 -1.63 69.90 -13.82
C LEU A 4 -1.57 69.12 -12.50
N VAL A 5 -2.67 68.53 -12.07
CA VAL A 5 -2.76 67.66 -10.90
C VAL A 5 -2.66 66.24 -11.41
N LEU A 6 -1.57 65.54 -11.06
CA LEU A 6 -1.35 64.13 -11.39
C LEU A 6 -2.05 63.27 -10.30
N PRO A 7 -2.90 62.32 -10.65
CA PRO A 7 -3.42 61.35 -9.65
C PRO A 7 -2.39 60.27 -9.40
N ILE A 8 -1.99 60.11 -8.16
CA ILE A 8 -1.18 58.99 -7.66
C ILE A 8 -2.09 57.79 -7.60
N ILE A 9 -1.90 56.83 -8.54
CA ILE A 9 -2.53 55.52 -8.49
C ILE A 9 -1.72 54.65 -7.50
N ALA A 10 -2.27 54.49 -6.30
CA ALA A 10 -1.75 53.53 -5.34
C ALA A 10 -2.13 52.11 -5.81
N VAL A 11 -1.16 51.39 -6.37
CA VAL A 11 -1.29 49.94 -6.67
C VAL A 11 -1.15 49.21 -5.35
N ALA A 12 -2.28 48.82 -4.76
CA ALA A 12 -2.30 47.88 -3.64
C ALA A 12 -1.97 46.48 -4.18
N ALA A 13 -0.72 46.09 -4.04
CA ALA A 13 -0.30 44.71 -4.26
C ALA A 13 -0.90 43.82 -3.17
N LEU A 14 -2.00 43.13 -3.48
CA LEU A 14 -2.52 42.06 -2.66
C LEU A 14 -1.51 40.90 -2.71
N MET A 15 -0.68 40.82 -1.69
CA MET A 15 0.11 39.63 -1.38
C MET A 15 -0.87 38.55 -0.98
N LEU A 16 -1.30 37.70 -1.96
CA LEU A 16 -1.88 36.40 -1.71
C LEU A 16 -0.76 35.52 -1.16
N SER A 17 -0.58 35.56 0.16
CA SER A 17 0.15 34.53 0.89
C SER A 17 -0.67 33.26 0.75
N SER A 18 -0.42 32.49 -0.32
CA SER A 18 -0.81 31.09 -0.36
C SER A 18 -0.08 30.43 0.80
N CYS A 19 -0.81 30.14 1.87
CA CYS A 19 -0.39 29.13 2.85
C CYS A 19 -0.22 27.82 2.08
N PHE A 20 0.99 27.62 1.57
CA PHE A 20 1.46 26.31 1.18
C PHE A 20 1.56 25.54 2.51
N SER A 21 0.48 24.85 2.86
CA SER A 21 0.52 23.82 3.89
C SER A 21 1.53 22.80 3.38
N SER A 22 2.80 22.99 3.76
CA SER A 22 3.76 21.91 3.73
C SER A 22 3.21 20.85 4.69
N SER A 23 2.41 19.92 4.16
CA SER A 23 2.16 18.65 4.81
C SER A 23 3.55 18.10 5.13
N GLY A 24 3.92 18.19 6.41
CA GLY A 24 5.24 17.89 6.89
C GLY A 24 5.64 16.52 6.35
N MET A 25 6.59 16.52 5.46
CA MET A 25 7.25 15.35 4.94
C MET A 25 7.99 14.76 6.14
N TYR A 26 7.29 13.92 6.92
CA TYR A 26 7.95 13.13 7.95
C TYR A 26 8.94 12.24 7.20
N SER A 27 10.20 12.68 7.17
CA SER A 27 11.30 11.90 6.65
C SER A 27 11.38 10.64 7.49
N SER A 28 10.79 9.55 7.02
CA SER A 28 11.00 8.25 7.63
C SER A 28 12.49 7.91 7.48
N LYS A 29 13.12 7.49 8.58
CA LYS A 29 14.53 7.06 8.59
C LYS A 29 14.74 5.75 7.83
N TYR A 30 13.69 5.17 7.30
CA TYR A 30 13.68 3.88 6.61
C TYR A 30 12.78 3.92 5.39
N GLU A 31 12.99 2.96 4.51
CA GLU A 31 12.10 2.62 3.40
C GLU A 31 11.70 1.14 3.51
N VAL A 32 10.56 0.79 2.91
CA VAL A 32 10.08 -0.59 2.84
C VAL A 32 10.14 -1.05 1.40
N THR A 33 10.84 -2.16 1.15
CA THR A 33 11.02 -2.74 -0.18
C THR A 33 10.45 -4.14 -0.24
N LEU A 34 9.88 -4.56 -1.36
CA LEU A 34 9.51 -5.95 -1.61
C LEU A 34 10.80 -6.74 -1.85
N SER A 35 11.15 -7.66 -0.94
CA SER A 35 12.41 -8.40 -0.98
C SER A 35 12.29 -9.77 -1.65
N SER A 36 11.15 -10.45 -1.46
CA SER A 36 10.90 -11.76 -2.09
C SER A 36 9.41 -12.02 -2.24
N VAL A 37 9.10 -12.91 -3.18
CA VAL A 37 7.76 -13.44 -3.40
C VAL A 37 7.87 -14.96 -3.50
N GLU A 38 7.09 -15.67 -2.68
CA GLU A 38 6.89 -17.10 -2.81
C GLU A 38 5.57 -17.31 -3.55
N SER A 39 5.61 -18.02 -4.66
CA SER A 39 4.45 -18.38 -5.44
C SER A 39 4.03 -19.82 -5.16
N PRO A 40 2.81 -20.24 -5.53
CA PRO A 40 2.29 -21.56 -5.23
C PRO A 40 3.21 -22.68 -5.71
N ALA A 41 3.47 -23.67 -4.84
CA ALA A 41 4.31 -24.84 -5.14
C ALA A 41 3.77 -25.70 -6.31
N ASN A 42 2.49 -25.54 -6.67
CA ASN A 42 1.83 -26.21 -7.80
C ASN A 42 1.96 -25.47 -9.14
N ALA A 43 2.47 -24.27 -9.15
CA ALA A 43 2.99 -23.67 -10.37
C ALA A 43 4.15 -24.59 -10.82
N LYS A 44 3.87 -25.54 -11.72
CA LYS A 44 4.77 -26.61 -12.19
C LYS A 44 6.02 -26.13 -12.90
N GLN A 45 6.40 -24.90 -12.65
CA GLN A 45 7.58 -24.30 -13.20
C GLN A 45 8.19 -23.47 -12.08
N GLN A 46 9.22 -24.02 -11.50
CA GLN A 46 10.30 -23.22 -10.96
C GLN A 46 10.84 -22.39 -12.13
N PHE A 47 10.15 -21.33 -12.46
CA PHE A 47 10.73 -20.33 -13.34
C PHE A 47 11.81 -19.64 -12.56
N GLY A 48 12.97 -19.57 -13.19
CA GLY A 48 14.13 -18.92 -12.68
C GLY A 48 13.78 -17.57 -12.04
N GLU A 49 14.57 -17.24 -11.05
CA GLU A 49 14.58 -16.04 -10.21
C GLU A 49 13.32 -15.19 -10.31
N THR A 50 12.48 -15.26 -9.31
CA THR A 50 11.30 -14.40 -9.15
C THR A 50 11.74 -12.95 -9.29
N LYS A 51 11.56 -12.38 -10.47
CA LYS A 51 12.04 -11.04 -10.78
C LYS A 51 11.09 -10.02 -10.18
N VAL A 52 11.36 -9.62 -8.96
CA VAL A 52 10.78 -8.40 -8.41
C VAL A 52 11.44 -7.23 -9.13
N VAL A 53 10.64 -6.45 -9.85
CA VAL A 53 11.10 -5.23 -10.51
C VAL A 53 10.71 -4.04 -9.65
N SER A 54 11.68 -3.26 -9.19
CA SER A 54 11.46 -1.98 -8.55
C SER A 54 11.50 -0.85 -9.58
N PHE A 55 10.61 0.13 -9.45
CA PHE A 55 10.59 1.33 -10.28
C PHE A 55 10.00 2.50 -9.47
N THR A 56 10.28 3.72 -9.92
CA THR A 56 9.73 4.93 -9.31
C THR A 56 8.69 5.53 -10.24
N GLU A 57 7.50 5.81 -9.70
CA GLU A 57 6.42 6.49 -10.41
C GLU A 57 5.78 7.50 -9.45
N ASP A 58 5.55 8.71 -9.91
CA ASP A 58 5.02 9.83 -9.12
C ASP A 58 5.82 10.10 -7.82
N GLY A 59 7.14 9.89 -7.84
CA GLY A 59 8.02 10.05 -6.68
C GLY A 59 7.89 8.96 -5.62
N GLN A 60 7.19 7.85 -5.93
CA GLN A 60 6.99 6.71 -5.04
C GLN A 60 7.68 5.47 -5.58
N SER A 61 8.34 4.71 -4.69
CA SER A 61 8.89 3.40 -5.03
C SER A 61 7.79 2.38 -5.13
N LYS A 62 7.69 1.72 -6.28
CA LYS A 62 6.73 0.65 -6.57
C LYS A 62 7.47 -0.64 -6.90
N TYR A 63 6.84 -1.76 -6.61
CA TYR A 63 7.41 -3.10 -6.77
C TYR A 63 6.45 -3.96 -7.57
N SER A 64 6.89 -4.47 -8.71
CA SER A 64 6.09 -5.34 -9.57
C SER A 64 6.55 -6.79 -9.44
N TYR A 65 5.61 -7.67 -9.30
CA TYR A 65 5.75 -9.12 -9.47
C TYR A 65 4.80 -9.59 -10.57
N GLU A 66 5.25 -10.54 -11.39
CA GLU A 66 4.44 -11.10 -12.46
C GLU A 66 4.80 -12.56 -12.69
N ASP A 67 3.75 -13.39 -12.82
CA ASP A 67 3.84 -14.79 -13.24
C ASP A 67 2.80 -15.12 -14.33
N ASP A 68 2.50 -16.39 -14.55
CA ASP A 68 1.53 -16.80 -15.56
C ASP A 68 0.07 -16.48 -15.18
N TYR A 69 -0.21 -16.32 -13.90
CA TYR A 69 -1.57 -16.14 -13.38
C TYR A 69 -1.92 -14.71 -13.04
N ILE A 70 -0.96 -13.98 -12.46
CA ILE A 70 -1.20 -12.64 -11.98
C ILE A 70 -0.04 -11.69 -12.34
N LYS A 71 -0.38 -10.39 -12.40
CA LYS A 71 0.58 -9.30 -12.24
C LYS A 71 0.13 -8.46 -11.07
N ILE A 72 1.02 -8.20 -10.13
CA ILE A 72 0.75 -7.33 -9.00
C ILE A 72 1.81 -6.24 -8.87
N ILE A 73 1.34 -5.01 -8.61
CA ILE A 73 2.20 -3.85 -8.36
C ILE A 73 1.90 -3.37 -6.97
N TRP A 74 2.91 -3.36 -6.11
CA TRP A 74 2.83 -2.89 -4.74
C TRP A 74 3.38 -1.49 -4.57
N TYR A 75 2.74 -0.73 -3.70
CA TYR A 75 3.23 0.49 -3.09
C TYR A 75 2.97 0.43 -1.59
N VAL A 76 3.98 0.72 -0.76
CA VAL A 76 3.85 0.66 0.70
C VAL A 76 3.88 2.08 1.27
N SER A 77 2.77 2.51 1.85
CA SER A 77 2.67 3.76 2.60
C SER A 77 3.11 3.57 4.05
N ARG A 78 3.00 4.61 4.86
CA ARG A 78 3.32 4.51 6.29
C ARG A 78 2.42 3.53 7.04
N THR A 79 1.16 3.41 6.63
CA THR A 79 0.10 2.74 7.37
C THR A 79 -0.52 1.57 6.63
N GLU A 80 -0.31 1.47 5.31
CA GLU A 80 -1.05 0.58 4.41
C GLU A 80 -0.16 0.00 3.33
N PHE A 81 -0.50 -1.20 2.87
CA PHE A 81 -0.01 -1.77 1.62
C PHE A 81 -1.05 -1.48 0.54
N HIS A 82 -0.65 -0.81 -0.52
CA HIS A 82 -1.47 -0.57 -1.71
C HIS A 82 -1.05 -1.54 -2.79
N PHE A 83 -1.99 -2.05 -3.56
CA PHE A 83 -1.68 -2.90 -4.70
C PHE A 83 -2.64 -2.73 -5.87
N ASN A 84 -2.10 -2.98 -7.06
CA ASN A 84 -2.88 -3.18 -8.29
C ASN A 84 -2.67 -4.63 -8.72
N LEU A 85 -3.75 -5.42 -8.72
CA LEU A 85 -3.72 -6.84 -9.09
C LEU A 85 -4.44 -7.05 -10.41
N THR A 86 -3.73 -7.54 -11.41
CA THR A 86 -4.27 -7.91 -12.72
C THR A 86 -4.40 -9.42 -12.82
N ASN A 87 -5.57 -9.90 -13.17
CA ASN A 87 -5.82 -11.28 -13.48
C ASN A 87 -5.37 -11.60 -14.92
N LYS A 88 -4.32 -12.42 -15.07
CA LYS A 88 -3.78 -12.85 -16.37
C LYS A 88 -4.38 -14.19 -16.83
N THR A 89 -5.17 -14.86 -16.00
CA THR A 89 -5.77 -16.15 -16.32
C THR A 89 -6.89 -16.02 -17.36
N THR A 90 -7.33 -17.13 -17.89
CA THR A 90 -8.48 -17.21 -18.81
C THR A 90 -9.83 -17.23 -18.08
N HIS A 91 -9.83 -17.30 -16.74
CA HIS A 91 -11.00 -17.40 -15.89
C HIS A 91 -11.07 -16.25 -14.88
N SER A 92 -12.19 -16.11 -14.19
CA SER A 92 -12.24 -15.19 -13.05
C SER A 92 -11.47 -15.78 -11.87
N ILE A 93 -10.77 -14.92 -11.13
CA ILE A 93 -10.13 -15.28 -9.86
C ILE A 93 -10.89 -14.67 -8.69
N LYS A 94 -10.75 -15.25 -7.50
CA LYS A 94 -11.45 -14.80 -6.29
C LYS A 94 -10.47 -14.53 -5.18
N LEU A 95 -10.60 -13.36 -4.55
CA LEU A 95 -9.92 -13.01 -3.31
C LEU A 95 -10.88 -13.19 -2.15
N ASN A 96 -10.56 -14.10 -1.23
CA ASN A 96 -11.29 -14.24 0.02
C ASN A 96 -10.50 -13.50 1.12
N TRP A 97 -10.94 -12.30 1.47
CA TRP A 97 -10.21 -11.40 2.37
C TRP A 97 -10.00 -11.97 3.77
N ASP A 98 -10.90 -12.86 4.22
CA ASP A 98 -10.78 -13.49 5.53
C ASP A 98 -9.62 -14.49 5.62
N ASP A 99 -9.11 -14.97 4.47
CA ASP A 99 -7.95 -15.87 4.39
C ASP A 99 -6.62 -15.12 4.30
N PHE A 100 -6.66 -13.79 4.09
CA PHE A 100 -5.44 -12.98 4.05
C PHE A 100 -4.88 -12.80 5.46
N SER A 101 -3.57 -12.84 5.56
CA SER A 101 -2.88 -12.56 6.82
C SER A 101 -1.66 -11.67 6.63
N TYR A 102 -1.31 -11.01 7.72
CA TYR A 102 -0.17 -10.11 7.81
C TYR A 102 0.72 -10.55 8.97
N VAL A 103 2.04 -10.55 8.77
CA VAL A 103 3.02 -10.75 9.83
C VAL A 103 3.78 -9.45 10.02
N SER A 104 3.76 -8.92 11.23
CA SER A 104 4.42 -7.66 11.58
C SER A 104 5.94 -7.82 11.72
N THR A 105 6.67 -6.70 11.83
CA THR A 105 8.12 -6.68 12.12
C THR A 105 8.50 -7.35 13.46
N THR A 106 7.52 -7.64 14.32
CA THR A 106 7.71 -8.36 15.59
C THR A 106 7.35 -9.84 15.50
N GLY A 107 6.93 -10.33 14.32
CA GLY A 107 6.53 -11.71 14.10
C GLY A 107 5.07 -12.01 14.51
N GLN A 108 4.29 -11.00 14.86
CA GLN A 108 2.87 -11.20 15.20
C GLN A 108 2.04 -11.36 13.93
N VAL A 109 1.22 -12.41 13.90
CA VAL A 109 0.27 -12.69 12.83
C VAL A 109 -1.04 -11.98 13.13
N GLY A 110 -1.58 -11.26 12.16
CA GLY A 110 -2.84 -10.55 12.24
C GLY A 110 -3.67 -10.66 10.98
N ARG A 111 -4.94 -10.24 11.07
CA ARG A 111 -5.85 -10.12 9.94
C ARG A 111 -5.61 -8.80 9.24
N VAL A 112 -6.10 -8.70 8.01
CA VAL A 112 -6.15 -7.46 7.25
C VAL A 112 -7.59 -7.08 6.92
N MET A 113 -7.81 -5.79 6.75
CA MET A 113 -9.02 -5.28 6.10
C MET A 113 -8.64 -4.60 4.79
N HIS A 114 -9.61 -4.48 3.87
CA HIS A 114 -9.45 -3.86 2.56
C HIS A 114 -10.37 -2.65 2.36
N THR A 115 -10.29 -2.01 1.20
CA THR A 115 -11.11 -0.83 0.85
C THR A 115 -12.60 -1.08 1.07
N GLY A 116 -13.30 -0.09 1.66
CA GLY A 116 -14.74 -0.15 1.91
C GLY A 116 -15.15 -0.72 3.26
N VAL A 117 -14.27 -1.41 3.97
CA VAL A 117 -14.53 -1.87 5.34
C VAL A 117 -14.35 -0.71 6.32
N LYS A 118 -15.33 -0.48 7.19
CA LYS A 118 -15.23 0.54 8.24
C LYS A 118 -14.32 0.06 9.37
N PHE A 119 -13.59 0.96 10.02
CA PHE A 119 -12.69 0.61 11.13
C PHE A 119 -13.40 -0.07 12.30
N ILE A 120 -14.66 0.27 12.55
CA ILE A 120 -15.47 -0.40 13.58
C ILE A 120 -15.76 -1.86 13.21
N ASP A 121 -15.85 -2.18 11.93
CA ASP A 121 -16.19 -3.50 11.39
C ASP A 121 -14.95 -4.34 11.02
N ARG A 122 -13.74 -3.86 11.33
CA ARG A 122 -12.46 -4.47 10.94
C ARG A 122 -12.29 -5.95 11.28
N ASN A 123 -13.01 -6.43 12.28
CA ASN A 123 -12.96 -7.82 12.74
C ASN A 123 -14.10 -8.69 12.20
N ASN A 124 -15.04 -8.09 11.46
CA ASN A 124 -16.12 -8.82 10.83
C ASN A 124 -15.61 -9.56 9.59
N SER A 125 -16.40 -10.54 9.11
CA SER A 125 -16.15 -11.21 7.85
C SER A 125 -16.31 -10.22 6.69
N GLN A 126 -15.41 -10.33 5.71
CA GLN A 126 -15.35 -9.43 4.57
C GLN A 126 -15.83 -10.16 3.31
N PRO A 127 -16.73 -9.57 2.51
CA PRO A 127 -17.19 -10.18 1.25
C PRO A 127 -16.02 -10.40 0.30
N ALA A 128 -15.98 -11.58 -0.34
CA ALA A 128 -14.94 -11.88 -1.31
C ALA A 128 -15.06 -11.01 -2.58
N THR A 129 -13.92 -10.68 -3.19
CA THR A 129 -13.85 -9.95 -4.45
C THR A 129 -13.59 -10.89 -5.60
N MET A 130 -14.42 -10.81 -6.67
CA MET A 130 -14.20 -11.51 -7.93
C MET A 130 -13.52 -10.59 -8.92
N ILE A 131 -12.43 -11.06 -9.54
CA ILE A 131 -11.70 -10.33 -10.56
C ILE A 131 -11.89 -11.07 -11.90
N PRO A 132 -12.65 -10.52 -12.85
CA PRO A 132 -12.82 -11.11 -14.16
C PRO A 132 -11.50 -11.30 -14.92
N ARG A 133 -11.49 -12.17 -15.91
CA ARG A 133 -10.38 -12.37 -16.82
C ARG A 133 -9.88 -11.03 -17.42
N GLY A 134 -8.58 -10.79 -17.34
CA GLY A 134 -7.93 -9.59 -17.88
C GLY A 134 -8.22 -8.29 -17.13
N ALA A 135 -9.05 -8.34 -16.07
CA ALA A 135 -9.35 -7.17 -15.26
C ALA A 135 -8.26 -6.89 -14.23
N THR A 136 -8.17 -5.63 -13.83
CA THR A 136 -7.29 -5.15 -12.75
C THR A 136 -8.14 -4.52 -11.66
N ILE A 137 -7.80 -4.82 -10.41
CA ILE A 137 -8.33 -4.10 -9.25
C ILE A 137 -7.22 -3.30 -8.59
N SER A 138 -7.60 -2.20 -7.96
CA SER A 138 -6.76 -1.42 -7.04
C SER A 138 -7.37 -1.51 -5.66
N ASP A 139 -6.59 -1.93 -4.67
CA ASP A 139 -7.06 -2.08 -3.29
C ASP A 139 -5.93 -1.81 -2.29
N ILE A 140 -6.27 -1.83 -1.00
CA ILE A 140 -5.34 -1.65 0.11
C ILE A 140 -5.42 -2.84 1.07
N LEU A 141 -4.35 -3.06 1.83
CA LEU A 141 -4.36 -3.93 2.99
C LEU A 141 -3.94 -3.14 4.22
N VAL A 142 -4.83 -3.15 5.21
CA VAL A 142 -4.60 -2.51 6.50
C VAL A 142 -4.61 -3.60 7.58
N PRO A 143 -3.50 -3.81 8.33
CA PRO A 143 -3.52 -4.72 9.47
C PRO A 143 -4.56 -4.26 10.50
N THR A 144 -5.49 -5.15 10.87
CA THR A 144 -6.58 -4.81 11.78
C THR A 144 -6.09 -4.39 13.17
N ASP A 145 -4.96 -4.96 13.62
CA ASP A 145 -4.34 -4.64 14.91
C ASP A 145 -3.65 -3.27 14.94
N ASN A 146 -3.48 -2.65 13.77
CA ASN A 146 -2.98 -1.29 13.69
C ASN A 146 -4.08 -0.24 13.88
N ILE A 147 -5.35 -0.64 13.91
CA ILE A 147 -6.50 0.26 14.02
C ILE A 147 -6.97 0.31 15.48
N PHE A 148 -7.05 1.51 16.03
CA PHE A 148 -7.50 1.74 17.38
C PHE A 148 -8.40 2.97 17.48
N TYR A 149 -9.19 3.03 18.54
CA TYR A 149 -10.01 4.18 18.86
C TYR A 149 -9.35 5.00 19.98
N SER A 150 -9.23 6.31 19.75
CA SER A 150 -8.74 7.28 20.72
C SER A 150 -9.88 8.18 21.17
N GLN A 151 -9.99 8.44 22.48
CA GLN A 151 -11.03 9.31 23.03
C GLN A 151 -10.99 10.74 22.45
N TYR A 152 -9.80 11.24 22.11
CA TYR A 152 -9.60 12.61 21.61
C TYR A 152 -9.52 12.72 20.09
N GLY A 153 -9.14 11.64 19.40
CA GLY A 153 -8.90 11.62 17.95
C GLY A 153 -9.81 10.70 17.16
N GLY A 154 -10.75 10.00 17.79
CA GLY A 154 -11.58 9.01 17.15
C GLY A 154 -10.78 7.80 16.64
N TRP A 155 -11.19 7.23 15.53
CA TRP A 155 -10.52 6.10 14.90
C TRP A 155 -9.19 6.54 14.28
N GLN A 156 -8.14 5.83 14.64
CA GLN A 156 -6.77 6.10 14.20
C GLN A 156 -6.09 4.83 13.71
N GLN A 157 -4.99 5.00 12.99
CA GLN A 157 -4.20 3.93 12.42
C GLN A 157 -2.71 4.13 12.77
N ASN A 158 -2.10 3.10 13.31
CA ASN A 158 -0.66 3.06 13.57
C ASN A 158 0.14 2.82 12.28
N ASN A 159 1.40 3.21 12.32
CA ASN A 159 2.34 2.88 11.23
C ASN A 159 2.53 1.37 11.12
N LEU A 160 2.82 0.89 9.90
CA LEU A 160 3.20 -0.51 9.63
C LEU A 160 4.50 -0.86 10.36
N VAL A 161 5.50 0.00 10.25
CA VAL A 161 6.79 -0.17 10.90
C VAL A 161 6.77 0.57 12.24
N ARG A 162 6.93 -0.19 13.33
CA ARG A 162 6.89 0.33 14.71
C ARG A 162 8.01 -0.29 15.53
N GLY A 163 8.49 0.48 16.52
CA GLY A 163 9.50 0.05 17.47
C GLY A 163 10.91 0.51 17.11
N GLU A 164 11.85 0.06 17.91
CA GLU A 164 13.26 0.30 17.73
C GLU A 164 13.93 -0.88 16.99
N ASN A 165 15.09 -0.62 16.38
CA ASN A 165 15.88 -1.66 15.68
C ASN A 165 15.07 -2.42 14.62
N VAL A 166 14.29 -1.70 13.81
CA VAL A 166 13.43 -2.27 12.77
C VAL A 166 14.18 -2.51 11.45
N ILE A 167 15.33 -1.88 11.24
CA ILE A 167 16.15 -2.07 10.04
C ILE A 167 16.57 -3.54 9.92
N GLY A 168 16.38 -4.12 8.73
CA GLY A 168 16.64 -5.53 8.45
C GLY A 168 15.53 -6.48 8.87
N LYS A 169 14.48 -5.99 9.57
CA LYS A 169 13.28 -6.80 9.85
C LYS A 169 12.36 -6.86 8.65
N THR A 170 11.52 -7.88 8.62
CA THR A 170 10.56 -8.11 7.55
C THR A 170 9.13 -8.02 8.04
N MET A 171 8.25 -7.67 7.11
CA MET A 171 6.81 -7.84 7.20
C MET A 171 6.37 -8.79 6.09
N VAL A 172 5.37 -9.61 6.34
CA VAL A 172 4.89 -10.59 5.36
C VAL A 172 3.41 -10.39 5.12
N VAL A 173 2.99 -10.45 3.86
CA VAL A 173 1.59 -10.53 3.46
C VAL A 173 1.36 -11.88 2.79
N LEU A 174 0.48 -12.70 3.35
CA LEU A 174 -0.04 -13.90 2.72
C LEU A 174 -1.34 -13.55 2.00
N MET A 175 -1.37 -13.82 0.70
CA MET A 175 -2.48 -13.54 -0.21
C MET A 175 -2.92 -14.81 -0.93
N PRO A 176 -3.85 -15.60 -0.37
CA PRO A 176 -4.44 -16.73 -1.04
C PRO A 176 -5.35 -16.27 -2.17
N ILE A 177 -5.11 -16.76 -3.39
CA ILE A 177 -5.92 -16.46 -4.59
C ILE A 177 -6.56 -17.72 -5.08
N MET A 178 -7.89 -17.75 -5.16
CA MET A 178 -8.63 -18.88 -5.71
C MET A 178 -8.70 -18.76 -7.23
N ILE A 179 -8.12 -19.72 -7.93
CA ILE A 179 -8.14 -19.86 -9.39
C ILE A 179 -8.77 -21.20 -9.72
N GLU A 180 -9.88 -21.23 -10.45
CA GLU A 180 -10.58 -22.48 -10.83
C GLU A 180 -10.81 -23.45 -9.65
N ASN A 181 -11.22 -22.95 -8.51
CA ASN A 181 -11.41 -23.71 -7.26
C ASN A 181 -10.12 -24.28 -6.64
N VAL A 182 -8.95 -23.89 -7.11
CA VAL A 182 -7.66 -24.22 -6.51
C VAL A 182 -7.12 -22.98 -5.81
N GLN A 183 -6.82 -23.11 -4.52
CA GLN A 183 -6.18 -22.04 -3.77
C GLN A 183 -4.69 -21.98 -4.12
N ASN A 184 -4.23 -20.79 -4.44
CA ASN A 184 -2.86 -20.48 -4.79
C ASN A 184 -2.34 -19.47 -3.77
N ASP A 185 -1.43 -19.87 -2.91
CA ASP A 185 -0.90 -19.06 -1.83
C ASP A 185 0.31 -18.25 -2.31
N TYR A 186 0.17 -16.94 -2.30
CA TYR A 186 1.25 -16.00 -2.58
C TYR A 186 1.72 -15.37 -1.28
N THR A 187 3.04 -15.43 -1.04
CA THR A 187 3.66 -14.81 0.14
C THR A 187 4.59 -13.68 -0.31
N PHE A 188 4.25 -12.46 0.07
CA PHE A 188 5.04 -11.27 -0.25
C PHE A 188 5.81 -10.84 1.00
N THR A 189 7.14 -10.85 0.93
CA THR A 189 8.02 -10.43 2.03
C THR A 189 8.56 -9.03 1.76
N PHE A 190 8.28 -8.12 2.67
CA PHE A 190 8.73 -6.73 2.63
C PHE A 190 9.82 -6.52 3.68
N MET A 191 10.94 -5.92 3.29
CA MET A 191 12.07 -5.63 4.17
C MET A 191 12.13 -4.15 4.52
N VAL A 192 12.44 -3.85 5.76
CA VAL A 192 12.69 -2.49 6.25
C VAL A 192 14.17 -2.17 6.09
N ASN A 193 14.48 -1.25 5.19
CA ASN A 193 15.83 -0.81 4.87
C ASN A 193 16.12 0.60 5.39
N PRO A 194 17.38 0.96 5.62
CA PRO A 194 17.74 2.36 5.85
C PRO A 194 17.40 3.17 4.58
N LYS A 195 16.83 4.35 4.76
CA LYS A 195 16.59 5.24 3.63
C LYS A 195 17.92 5.73 3.11
N GLN A 196 18.17 5.55 1.81
CA GLN A 196 19.31 6.15 1.14
C GLN A 196 19.03 7.65 0.94
N ASN A 197 19.99 8.48 1.36
CA ASN A 197 19.93 9.94 1.20
C ASN A 197 20.27 10.36 -0.23
#